data_c486736115fa1485477e9efe739fa7d6
#
_entry.id   c486736115fa1485477e9efe739fa7d6
#
_cell.length_a   1.000
_cell.length_b   1.000
_cell.length_c   1.000
_cell.angle_alpha   90.00
_cell.angle_beta   90.00
_cell.angle_gamma   90.00
#
_symmetry.space_group_name_H-M   'P 1'
#
loop_
_entity.id
_entity.type
_entity.pdbx_description
1 polymer ?
#
loop_
_entity_poly.entity_id
_entity_poly.type
_entity_poly.pdbx_seq_one_letter_code
_entity_poly.pdbx_strand_id
1 'polypeptide(L)'
;EKYKIDPKKVGVLGFSAGGHLASMCATRYADKLKGDPTSDISVRPDFAAMIYPVISAIESYSHGCTRKILGANPTKEQKIAVSAEHLVTKNTPPLFLAHNQFDGVSSHNSTMLAQAATKAKVPCELHIYPEGGHGFGMGVKSKHLAANWPNLLEKFIKRIPTKK
;
A
#
# COMPACT_ATOMS: atom_id res chain seq x y z
N GLU A 1 27.06 -3.82 0.28
CA GLU A 1 27.92 -4.77 -0.51
C GLU A 1 27.63 -6.24 -0.18
N LYS A 2 27.37 -6.61 1.09
CA LYS A 2 27.13 -8.01 1.52
C LYS A 2 25.97 -8.69 0.77
N TYR A 3 24.92 -7.95 0.42
CA TYR A 3 23.70 -8.52 -0.18
C TYR A 3 23.45 -8.10 -1.63
N LYS A 4 24.32 -7.33 -2.26
CA LYS A 4 24.19 -6.83 -3.64
C LYS A 4 22.80 -6.22 -3.95
N ILE A 5 22.26 -5.47 -2.99
CA ILE A 5 20.95 -4.81 -3.13
C ILE A 5 21.10 -3.60 -4.06
N ASP A 6 20.19 -3.47 -5.00
CA ASP A 6 20.06 -2.25 -5.80
C ASP A 6 19.42 -1.14 -4.94
N PRO A 7 20.16 -0.09 -4.57
CA PRO A 7 19.64 0.98 -3.71
C PRO A 7 18.54 1.82 -4.37
N LYS A 8 18.30 1.64 -5.67
CA LYS A 8 17.24 2.30 -6.43
C LYS A 8 15.98 1.43 -6.57
N LYS A 9 15.95 0.26 -5.90
CA LYS A 9 14.82 -0.68 -5.91
C LYS A 9 14.48 -1.17 -4.51
N VAL A 10 14.50 -0.28 -3.54
CA VAL A 10 14.10 -0.56 -2.16
C VAL A 10 12.63 -0.18 -1.99
N GLY A 11 11.78 -1.16 -1.78
CA GLY A 11 10.34 -0.96 -1.62
C GLY A 11 9.83 -1.36 -0.26
N VAL A 12 8.55 -1.05 -0.01
CA VAL A 12 7.81 -1.51 1.15
C VAL A 12 6.70 -2.47 0.71
N LEU A 13 6.51 -3.56 1.47
CA LEU A 13 5.43 -4.51 1.25
C LEU A 13 4.67 -4.72 2.54
N GLY A 14 3.33 -4.72 2.46
CA GLY A 14 2.48 -4.93 3.62
C GLY A 14 1.19 -5.68 3.30
N PHE A 15 0.71 -6.44 4.30
CA PHE A 15 -0.51 -7.24 4.23
C PHE A 15 -1.56 -6.68 5.17
N SER A 16 -2.82 -6.61 4.78
CA SER A 16 -3.94 -6.22 5.64
C SER A 16 -3.69 -4.88 6.36
N ALA A 17 -3.64 -4.85 7.67
CA ALA A 17 -3.23 -3.68 8.45
C ALA A 17 -1.78 -3.24 8.18
N GLY A 18 -0.88 -4.18 7.86
CA GLY A 18 0.47 -3.88 7.37
C GLY A 18 0.45 -3.23 5.97
N GLY A 19 -0.57 -3.52 5.16
CA GLY A 19 -0.85 -2.82 3.91
C GLY A 19 -1.21 -1.35 4.14
N HIS A 20 -1.94 -1.05 5.22
CA HIS A 20 -2.17 0.33 5.65
C HIS A 20 -0.85 1.03 5.99
N LEU A 21 0.01 0.40 6.80
CA LEU A 21 1.32 0.97 7.13
C LEU A 21 2.16 1.20 5.87
N ALA A 22 2.21 0.24 4.95
CA ALA A 22 2.92 0.37 3.69
C ALA A 22 2.38 1.54 2.83
N SER A 23 1.06 1.73 2.79
CA SER A 23 0.45 2.86 2.09
C SER A 23 0.79 4.21 2.73
N MET A 24 0.85 4.27 4.07
CA MET A 24 1.30 5.48 4.78
C MET A 24 2.78 5.76 4.53
N CYS A 25 3.66 4.75 4.51
CA CYS A 25 5.06 4.92 4.10
C CYS A 25 5.19 5.47 2.67
N ALA A 26 4.31 5.07 1.76
CA ALA A 26 4.32 5.52 0.37
C ALA A 26 3.78 6.95 0.19
N THR A 27 2.89 7.42 1.05
CA THR A 27 2.19 8.70 0.89
C THR A 27 2.66 9.79 1.84
N ARG A 28 3.26 9.42 2.98
CA ARG A 28 3.71 10.35 4.04
C ARG A 28 5.22 10.33 4.29
N TYR A 29 6.00 9.79 3.39
CA TYR A 29 7.47 9.75 3.51
C TYR A 29 8.12 11.14 3.69
N ALA A 30 7.45 12.22 3.30
CA ALA A 30 7.93 13.58 3.47
C ALA A 30 7.64 14.17 4.87
N ASP A 31 6.83 13.50 5.68
CA ASP A 31 6.51 13.93 7.04
C ASP A 31 7.72 13.66 7.93
N LYS A 32 8.46 14.70 8.24
CA LYS A 32 9.64 14.60 9.11
C LYS A 32 9.22 14.64 10.58
N LEU A 33 9.73 13.70 11.36
CA LEU A 33 9.65 13.76 12.82
C LEU A 33 10.72 14.70 13.36
N LYS A 34 10.35 15.56 14.32
CA LYS A 34 11.31 16.44 14.99
C LYS A 34 12.37 15.60 15.71
N GLY A 35 13.65 15.84 15.37
CA GLY A 35 14.78 15.12 15.94
C GLY A 35 15.07 13.76 15.29
N ASP A 36 14.50 13.46 14.11
CA ASP A 36 14.84 12.27 13.35
C ASP A 36 16.32 12.29 12.92
N PRO A 37 17.14 11.33 13.37
CA PRO A 37 18.56 11.26 13.02
C PRO A 37 18.80 10.94 11.53
N THR A 38 17.76 10.49 10.81
CA THR A 38 17.83 10.16 9.38
C THR A 38 17.34 11.30 8.49
N SER A 39 17.25 12.54 9.04
CA SER A 39 16.66 13.69 8.35
C SER A 39 17.27 13.99 6.97
N ASP A 40 18.52 13.59 6.74
CA ASP A 40 19.23 13.81 5.48
C ASP A 40 19.10 12.64 4.49
N ILE A 41 18.50 11.54 4.91
CA ILE A 41 18.27 10.36 4.09
C ILE A 41 16.82 10.37 3.60
N SER A 42 16.63 10.14 2.30
CA SER A 42 15.27 9.95 1.77
C SER A 42 14.70 8.61 2.24
N VAL A 43 13.63 8.65 3.01
CA VAL A 43 12.85 7.46 3.42
C VAL A 43 11.74 7.12 2.44
N ARG A 44 11.67 7.80 1.29
CA ARG A 44 10.70 7.49 0.25
C ARG A 44 11.03 6.14 -0.39
N PRO A 45 10.13 5.15 -0.33
CA PRO A 45 10.36 3.88 -1.00
C PRO A 45 10.36 4.06 -2.53
N ASP A 46 11.05 3.18 -3.26
CA ASP A 46 11.04 3.19 -4.71
C ASP A 46 9.76 2.57 -5.29
N PHE A 47 9.08 1.74 -4.52
CA PHE A 47 7.73 1.22 -4.79
C PHE A 47 7.04 0.81 -3.48
N ALA A 48 5.72 0.65 -3.54
CA ALA A 48 4.95 0.08 -2.43
C ALA A 48 4.01 -1.02 -2.95
N ALA A 49 4.01 -2.17 -2.27
CA ALA A 49 3.15 -3.30 -2.56
C ALA A 49 2.21 -3.55 -1.37
N MET A 50 0.91 -3.61 -1.65
CA MET A 50 -0.11 -3.79 -0.63
C MET A 50 -1.03 -4.93 -1.01
N ILE A 51 -1.10 -5.93 -0.14
CA ILE A 51 -1.85 -7.17 -0.36
C ILE A 51 -3.02 -7.18 0.60
N TYR A 52 -4.24 -7.22 0.05
CA TYR A 52 -5.53 -7.07 0.75
C TYR A 52 -5.49 -5.96 1.82
N PRO A 53 -5.05 -4.74 1.44
CA PRO A 53 -4.78 -3.70 2.42
C PRO A 53 -6.05 -3.11 3.01
N VAL A 54 -5.93 -2.61 4.24
CA VAL A 54 -6.76 -1.52 4.72
C VAL A 54 -6.17 -0.23 4.18
N ILE A 55 -6.98 0.68 3.66
CA ILE A 55 -6.54 1.97 3.11
C ILE A 55 -7.28 3.12 3.76
N SER A 56 -8.61 3.07 3.77
CA SER A 56 -9.47 4.15 4.23
C SER A 56 -9.85 4.01 5.70
N ALA A 57 -9.87 5.13 6.41
CA ALA A 57 -10.49 5.26 7.73
C ALA A 57 -11.90 5.88 7.62
N ILE A 58 -12.40 6.14 6.41
CA ILE A 58 -13.70 6.76 6.18
C ILE A 58 -14.79 5.68 6.15
N GLU A 59 -15.75 5.85 6.98
CA GLU A 59 -16.98 5.12 7.32
C GLU A 59 -17.18 3.72 6.73
N SER A 60 -17.72 3.60 5.51
CA SER A 60 -18.15 2.32 4.92
C SER A 60 -16.99 1.35 4.66
N TYR A 61 -15.78 1.85 4.57
CA TYR A 61 -14.60 1.03 4.25
C TYR A 61 -13.59 0.96 5.39
N SER A 62 -13.89 1.64 6.52
CA SER A 62 -13.01 1.66 7.68
C SER A 62 -12.95 0.28 8.34
N HIS A 63 -11.75 -0.10 8.73
CA HIS A 63 -11.49 -1.34 9.47
C HIS A 63 -11.15 -1.07 10.94
N GLY A 64 -11.29 -2.09 11.80
CA GLY A 64 -10.99 -1.97 13.22
C GLY A 64 -9.57 -1.49 13.54
N CYS A 65 -8.58 -1.71 12.66
CA CYS A 65 -7.23 -1.21 12.88
C CYS A 65 -7.15 0.32 12.80
N THR A 66 -7.87 0.98 11.87
CA THR A 66 -7.89 2.45 11.79
C THR A 66 -8.60 3.07 12.99
N ARG A 67 -9.65 2.42 13.51
CA ARG A 67 -10.31 2.84 14.76
C ARG A 67 -9.36 2.76 15.96
N LYS A 68 -8.51 1.73 16.04
CA LYS A 68 -7.50 1.63 17.11
C LYS A 68 -6.45 2.74 17.03
N ILE A 69 -6.06 3.16 15.84
CA ILE A 69 -5.12 4.26 15.64
C ILE A 69 -5.74 5.60 16.05
N LEU A 70 -7.00 5.82 15.69
CA LEU A 70 -7.68 7.10 15.83
C LEU A 70 -8.41 7.30 17.16
N GLY A 71 -8.68 6.22 17.90
CA GLY A 71 -9.50 6.27 19.13
C GLY A 71 -11.00 6.29 18.85
N ALA A 72 -11.78 6.66 19.88
CA ALA A 72 -13.24 6.48 19.88
C ALA A 72 -14.01 7.46 18.99
N ASN A 73 -13.60 8.74 18.98
CA ASN A 73 -14.35 9.83 18.32
C ASN A 73 -13.43 10.65 17.41
N PRO A 74 -12.89 10.06 16.31
CA PRO A 74 -12.01 10.80 15.41
C PRO A 74 -12.79 11.83 14.60
N THR A 75 -12.19 13.01 14.40
CA THR A 75 -12.71 14.00 13.47
C THR A 75 -12.57 13.54 12.01
N LYS A 76 -13.26 14.20 11.10
CA LYS A 76 -13.13 13.92 9.66
C LYS A 76 -11.69 14.14 9.18
N GLU A 77 -11.04 15.18 9.65
CA GLU A 77 -9.64 15.51 9.32
C GLU A 77 -8.68 14.43 9.80
N GLN A 78 -8.87 13.91 11.00
CA GLN A 78 -8.08 12.80 11.52
C GLN A 78 -8.25 11.53 10.69
N LYS A 79 -9.49 11.20 10.26
CA LYS A 79 -9.76 10.08 9.36
C LYS A 79 -9.06 10.27 8.01
N ILE A 80 -9.14 11.46 7.42
CA ILE A 80 -8.46 11.80 6.15
C ILE A 80 -6.94 11.65 6.30
N ALA A 81 -6.36 12.11 7.41
CA ALA A 81 -4.92 12.07 7.66
C ALA A 81 -4.33 10.65 7.73
N VAL A 82 -5.16 9.61 7.91
CA VAL A 82 -4.75 8.20 7.90
C VAL A 82 -5.41 7.40 6.77
N SER A 83 -5.97 8.08 5.77
CA SER A 83 -6.60 7.47 4.58
C SER A 83 -5.73 7.75 3.37
N ALA A 84 -4.94 6.75 2.98
CA ALA A 84 -3.87 6.92 1.98
C ALA A 84 -4.39 7.42 0.62
N GLU A 85 -5.63 7.09 0.23
CA GLU A 85 -6.27 7.55 -1.00
C GLU A 85 -6.43 9.07 -1.08
N HIS A 86 -6.45 9.75 0.07
CA HIS A 86 -6.47 11.22 0.14
C HIS A 86 -5.08 11.86 0.15
N LEU A 87 -4.04 11.06 0.35
CA LEU A 87 -2.66 11.52 0.52
C LEU A 87 -1.78 11.28 -0.70
N VAL A 88 -2.31 10.62 -1.73
CA VAL A 88 -1.58 10.37 -2.98
C VAL A 88 -1.27 11.68 -3.68
N THR A 89 0.00 11.85 -4.06
CA THR A 89 0.49 12.99 -4.84
C THR A 89 1.27 12.49 -6.06
N LYS A 90 1.61 13.36 -6.99
CA LYS A 90 2.48 13.04 -8.13
C LYS A 90 3.86 12.46 -7.74
N ASN A 91 4.26 12.64 -6.48
CA ASN A 91 5.52 12.16 -5.94
C ASN A 91 5.38 10.82 -5.20
N THR A 92 4.17 10.28 -5.04
CA THR A 92 3.94 8.93 -4.51
C THR A 92 4.67 7.91 -5.38
N PRO A 93 5.36 6.91 -4.80
CA PRO A 93 6.05 5.88 -5.59
C PRO A 93 5.04 5.02 -6.37
N PRO A 94 5.50 4.26 -7.39
CA PRO A 94 4.68 3.25 -8.04
C PRO A 94 4.04 2.28 -7.06
N LEU A 95 2.77 1.92 -7.28
CA LEU A 95 1.96 1.11 -6.38
C LEU A 95 1.61 -0.24 -7.02
N PHE A 96 1.67 -1.30 -6.24
CA PHE A 96 1.15 -2.62 -6.58
C PHE A 96 0.10 -3.04 -5.56
N LEU A 97 -1.07 -3.48 -6.04
CA LEU A 97 -2.22 -3.84 -5.22
C LEU A 97 -2.76 -5.22 -5.64
N ALA A 98 -3.02 -6.09 -4.67
CA ALA A 98 -3.67 -7.38 -4.89
C ALA A 98 -4.73 -7.61 -3.83
N HIS A 99 -5.97 -7.97 -4.24
CA HIS A 99 -7.11 -8.14 -3.33
C HIS A 99 -8.06 -9.21 -3.86
N ASN A 100 -8.75 -9.91 -2.98
CA ASN A 100 -9.88 -10.74 -3.37
C ASN A 100 -11.16 -9.91 -3.37
N GLN A 101 -12.03 -10.13 -4.36
CA GLN A 101 -13.25 -9.33 -4.55
C GLN A 101 -14.19 -9.38 -3.33
N PHE A 102 -14.35 -10.56 -2.75
CA PHE A 102 -15.27 -10.82 -1.62
C PHE A 102 -14.50 -10.97 -0.29
N ASP A 103 -13.43 -10.22 -0.13
CA ASP A 103 -12.65 -10.17 1.10
C ASP A 103 -13.43 -9.48 2.23
N GLY A 104 -13.27 -9.93 3.46
CA GLY A 104 -13.86 -9.30 4.65
C GLY A 104 -13.36 -7.87 4.90
N VAL A 105 -12.15 -7.53 4.43
CA VAL A 105 -11.70 -6.15 4.24
C VAL A 105 -12.06 -5.75 2.82
N SER A 106 -13.02 -4.86 2.67
CA SER A 106 -13.57 -4.50 1.36
C SER A 106 -12.49 -4.18 0.32
N SER A 107 -12.54 -4.84 -0.85
CA SER A 107 -11.64 -4.58 -1.99
C SER A 107 -11.74 -3.14 -2.53
N HIS A 108 -12.76 -2.38 -2.14
CA HIS A 108 -12.84 -0.94 -2.39
C HIS A 108 -11.67 -0.17 -1.81
N ASN A 109 -11.04 -0.64 -0.73
CA ASN A 109 -9.79 -0.05 -0.24
C ASN A 109 -8.73 0.01 -1.36
N SER A 110 -8.52 -1.09 -2.06
CA SER A 110 -7.54 -1.15 -3.18
C SER A 110 -7.99 -0.33 -4.39
N THR A 111 -9.27 -0.38 -4.76
CA THR A 111 -9.77 0.37 -5.93
C THR A 111 -9.73 1.87 -5.70
N MET A 112 -10.05 2.37 -4.50
CA MET A 112 -9.95 3.80 -4.17
C MET A 112 -8.52 4.30 -4.26
N LEU A 113 -7.56 3.55 -3.72
CA LEU A 113 -6.14 3.92 -3.82
C LEU A 113 -5.65 3.93 -5.26
N ALA A 114 -6.04 2.94 -6.07
CA ALA A 114 -5.71 2.89 -7.50
C ALA A 114 -6.32 4.07 -8.27
N GLN A 115 -7.56 4.46 -7.97
CA GLN A 115 -8.18 5.65 -8.56
C GLN A 115 -7.44 6.93 -8.18
N ALA A 116 -7.04 7.07 -6.91
CA ALA A 116 -6.24 8.21 -6.46
C ALA A 116 -4.88 8.27 -7.18
N ALA A 117 -4.21 7.12 -7.33
CA ALA A 117 -2.97 7.00 -8.09
C ALA A 117 -3.15 7.43 -9.55
N THR A 118 -4.23 7.00 -10.21
CA THR A 118 -4.56 7.39 -11.58
C THR A 118 -4.74 8.90 -11.72
N LYS A 119 -5.50 9.52 -10.81
CA LYS A 119 -5.70 10.99 -10.78
C LYS A 119 -4.38 11.74 -10.60
N ALA A 120 -3.48 11.23 -9.77
CA ALA A 120 -2.17 11.81 -9.52
C ALA A 120 -1.11 11.45 -10.57
N LYS A 121 -1.46 10.66 -11.61
CA LYS A 121 -0.53 10.14 -12.63
C LYS A 121 0.60 9.29 -12.05
N VAL A 122 0.31 8.55 -10.98
CA VAL A 122 1.22 7.59 -10.36
C VAL A 122 1.01 6.22 -11.00
N PRO A 123 2.06 5.52 -11.47
CA PRO A 123 1.94 4.15 -11.96
C PRO A 123 1.35 3.24 -10.88
N CYS A 124 0.30 2.51 -11.22
CA CYS A 124 -0.39 1.61 -10.30
C CYS A 124 -0.81 0.34 -11.04
N GLU A 125 -0.46 -0.82 -10.48
CA GLU A 125 -0.94 -2.12 -10.93
C GLU A 125 -1.89 -2.68 -9.88
N LEU A 126 -3.13 -2.99 -10.29
CA LEU A 126 -4.19 -3.50 -9.41
C LEU A 126 -4.70 -4.84 -9.92
N HIS A 127 -4.70 -5.84 -9.04
CA HIS A 127 -5.26 -7.16 -9.28
C HIS A 127 -6.40 -7.44 -8.31
N ILE A 128 -7.61 -7.64 -8.85
CA ILE A 128 -8.78 -8.09 -8.10
C ILE A 128 -9.10 -9.51 -8.55
N TYR A 129 -9.08 -10.45 -7.61
CA TYR A 129 -9.36 -11.86 -7.87
C TYR A 129 -10.81 -12.19 -7.48
N PRO A 130 -11.54 -12.97 -8.29
CA PRO A 130 -12.97 -13.20 -8.08
C PRO A 130 -13.27 -14.10 -6.89
N GLU A 131 -12.30 -14.82 -6.37
CA GLU A 131 -12.48 -15.83 -5.34
C GLU A 131 -11.43 -15.73 -4.22
N GLY A 132 -11.74 -16.35 -3.08
CA GLY A 132 -10.91 -16.30 -1.89
C GLY A 132 -11.39 -15.29 -0.88
N GLY A 133 -10.88 -15.40 0.35
CA GLY A 133 -11.18 -14.52 1.49
C GLY A 133 -9.97 -13.70 1.91
N HIS A 134 -10.05 -13.16 3.13
CA HIS A 134 -8.97 -12.39 3.73
C HIS A 134 -7.79 -13.27 4.13
N GLY A 135 -6.58 -12.70 4.08
CA GLY A 135 -5.41 -13.35 4.66
C GLY A 135 -4.79 -14.45 3.80
N PHE A 136 -4.94 -14.40 2.47
CA PHE A 136 -4.37 -15.42 1.59
C PHE A 136 -2.81 -15.45 1.57
N GLY A 137 -2.14 -14.51 2.19
CA GLY A 137 -0.68 -14.49 2.34
C GLY A 137 0.04 -14.62 1.00
N MET A 138 1.04 -15.49 0.95
CA MET A 138 1.77 -15.82 -0.30
C MET A 138 0.97 -16.71 -1.26
N GLY A 139 -0.21 -17.20 -0.85
CA GLY A 139 -1.04 -18.06 -1.68
C GLY A 139 -0.50 -19.48 -1.91
N VAL A 140 0.63 -19.84 -1.29
CA VAL A 140 1.38 -21.09 -1.57
C VAL A 140 0.56 -22.36 -1.34
N LYS A 141 -0.42 -22.30 -0.46
CA LYS A 141 -1.33 -23.42 -0.14
C LYS A 141 -2.67 -23.34 -0.87
N SER A 142 -2.87 -22.32 -1.68
CA SER A 142 -4.14 -22.01 -2.34
C SER A 142 -4.06 -22.36 -3.82
N LYS A 143 -5.11 -23.02 -4.34
CA LYS A 143 -5.32 -23.17 -5.79
C LYS A 143 -5.97 -21.92 -6.42
N HIS A 144 -6.22 -20.87 -5.62
CA HIS A 144 -6.85 -19.65 -6.09
C HIS A 144 -5.93 -18.82 -6.98
N LEU A 145 -6.50 -18.07 -7.89
CA LEU A 145 -5.78 -17.16 -8.80
C LEU A 145 -4.89 -16.16 -8.05
N ALA A 146 -5.32 -15.76 -6.83
CA ALA A 146 -4.56 -14.90 -5.96
C ALA A 146 -3.14 -15.43 -5.61
N ALA A 147 -2.89 -16.74 -5.69
CA ALA A 147 -1.57 -17.33 -5.46
C ALA A 147 -0.50 -16.82 -6.44
N ASN A 148 -0.89 -16.22 -7.56
CA ASN A 148 0.04 -15.69 -8.57
C ASN A 148 0.56 -14.28 -8.28
N TRP A 149 0.04 -13.57 -7.28
CA TRP A 149 0.46 -12.19 -7.02
C TRP A 149 1.97 -12.00 -6.82
N PRO A 150 2.74 -12.94 -6.22
CA PRO A 150 4.18 -12.75 -6.06
C PRO A 150 4.93 -12.69 -7.40
N ASN A 151 4.52 -13.52 -8.38
CA ASN A 151 5.09 -13.49 -9.73
C ASN A 151 4.75 -12.18 -10.46
N LEU A 152 3.54 -11.64 -10.22
CA LEU A 152 3.12 -10.36 -10.80
C LEU A 152 3.88 -9.20 -10.17
N LEU A 153 4.09 -9.22 -8.85
CA LEU A 153 4.90 -8.23 -8.14
C LEU A 153 6.36 -8.25 -8.63
N GLU A 154 6.96 -9.43 -8.83
CA GLU A 154 8.31 -9.54 -9.38
C GLU A 154 8.42 -8.86 -10.76
N LYS A 155 7.45 -9.13 -11.64
CA LYS A 155 7.37 -8.49 -12.96
C LYS A 155 7.17 -6.98 -12.86
N PHE A 156 6.35 -6.53 -11.91
CA PHE A 156 6.14 -5.11 -11.63
C PHE A 156 7.45 -4.44 -11.20
N ILE A 157 8.18 -5.00 -10.23
CA ILE A 157 9.45 -4.46 -9.74
C ILE A 157 10.49 -4.35 -10.86
N LYS A 158 10.57 -5.35 -11.75
CA LYS A 158 11.49 -5.34 -12.90
C LYS A 158 11.22 -4.19 -13.87
N ARG A 159 9.97 -3.73 -13.99
CA ARG A 159 9.56 -2.63 -14.88
C ARG A 159 9.70 -1.25 -14.25
N ILE A 160 9.94 -1.14 -12.95
CA ILE A 160 10.14 0.16 -12.30
C ILE A 160 11.40 0.81 -12.87
N PRO A 161 11.29 2.04 -13.44
CA PRO A 161 12.45 2.75 -13.95
C PRO A 161 13.45 3.00 -12.83
N THR A 162 14.69 2.60 -13.04
CA THR A 162 15.80 3.06 -12.17
C THR A 162 15.95 4.55 -12.38
N LYS A 163 15.72 5.37 -11.35
CA LYS A 163 15.97 6.80 -11.40
C LYS A 163 17.43 7.02 -11.86
N LYS A 164 17.57 7.79 -12.93
CA LYS A 164 18.89 8.28 -13.38
C LYS A 164 19.52 9.17 -12.35
#